data_f4c9a69942427c83e7e3b8ba8e9a1ee3
#
_entry.id   f4c9a69942427c83e7e3b8ba8e9a1ee3
#
_cell.length_a   1.000
_cell.length_b   1.000
_cell.length_c   1.000
_cell.angle_alpha   90.00
_cell.angle_beta   90.00
_cell.angle_gamma   90.00
#
_symmetry.space_group_name_H-M   'P 1'
#
loop_
_entity.id
_entity.type
_entity.pdbx_description
1 polymer ?
#
loop_
_entity_poly.entity_id
_entity_poly.type
_entity_poly.pdbx_seq_one_letter_code
_entity_poly.pdbx_strand_id
1 'polypeptide(L)'
;VAEGSSMYLKVGEKVRLSDLASGMMMASGNDAANAAAYTISGSPEKFSQRMNEKAKQIGMTNTNFVTPSGLDDDNHYSSAKDMALLMSYALENDDFANLTAKKSVTVEFLEPKSKKTAYANHNRLLSLYPYCTGGKTGYTTAAGRCLVSSAKKDGVTLVCVTLNDRNDWNDHISLYDYAFEKYRGVDCKDADFCADIPCVGGDKDSVT
;
A
#
# COMPACT_ATOMS: atom_id res chain seq x y z
N VAL A 1 -5.10 15.86 18.65
CA VAL A 1 -5.95 14.80 18.08
C VAL A 1 -5.73 14.84 16.58
N ALA A 2 -5.36 13.73 15.95
CA ALA A 2 -5.22 13.68 14.50
C ALA A 2 -6.61 13.82 13.85
N GLU A 3 -6.68 14.56 12.76
CA GLU A 3 -7.89 14.69 11.97
C GLU A 3 -8.16 13.40 11.18
N GLY A 4 -9.43 13.08 10.95
CA GLY A 4 -9.85 11.94 10.14
C GLY A 4 -9.77 10.58 10.86
N SER A 5 -9.43 9.52 10.11
CA SER A 5 -9.37 8.15 10.62
C SER A 5 -8.27 7.99 11.66
N SER A 6 -8.52 7.22 12.72
CA SER A 6 -7.63 7.13 13.88
C SER A 6 -7.62 5.73 14.48
N MET A 7 -6.49 5.30 15.03
CA MET A 7 -6.45 4.16 15.95
C MET A 7 -6.69 4.58 17.41
N TYR A 8 -6.99 5.86 17.65
CA TYR A 8 -7.33 6.47 18.93
C TYR A 8 -6.22 6.33 19.98
N LEU A 9 -5.00 6.70 19.58
CA LEU A 9 -3.85 6.77 20.47
C LEU A 9 -4.03 7.91 21.51
N LYS A 10 -3.65 7.64 22.75
CA LYS A 10 -3.66 8.61 23.84
C LYS A 10 -2.24 8.90 24.30
N VAL A 11 -2.04 10.10 24.83
CA VAL A 11 -0.77 10.49 25.44
C VAL A 11 -0.40 9.51 26.56
N GLY A 12 0.85 9.05 26.56
CA GLY A 12 1.37 8.10 27.54
C GLY A 12 1.14 6.62 27.18
N GLU A 13 0.35 6.31 26.16
CA GLU A 13 0.23 4.92 25.68
C GLU A 13 1.51 4.49 24.96
N LYS A 14 1.89 3.22 25.14
CA LYS A 14 3.02 2.60 24.48
C LYS A 14 2.57 1.44 23.61
N VAL A 15 2.99 1.45 22.34
CA VAL A 15 2.75 0.41 21.34
C VAL A 15 4.06 0.09 20.61
N ARG A 16 4.13 -1.07 19.98
CA ARG A 16 5.25 -1.40 19.11
C ARG A 16 5.11 -0.64 17.79
N LEU A 17 6.21 -0.45 17.06
CA LEU A 17 6.18 0.13 15.71
C LEU A 17 5.34 -0.74 14.74
N SER A 18 5.39 -2.06 14.88
CA SER A 18 4.54 -3.00 14.14
C SER A 18 3.04 -2.82 14.44
N ASP A 19 2.70 -2.40 15.66
CA ASP A 19 1.32 -2.10 16.03
C ASP A 19 0.84 -0.80 15.41
N LEU A 20 1.73 0.21 15.27
CA LEU A 20 1.43 1.43 14.50
C LEU A 20 1.21 1.09 13.01
N ALA A 21 2.05 0.21 12.43
CA ALA A 21 1.84 -0.27 11.06
C ALA A 21 0.48 -0.96 10.92
N SER A 22 0.08 -1.77 11.89
CA SER A 22 -1.26 -2.39 11.93
C SER A 22 -2.37 -1.34 11.99
N GLY A 23 -2.23 -0.31 12.81
CA GLY A 23 -3.16 0.81 12.89
C GLY A 23 -3.29 1.60 11.59
N MET A 24 -2.16 1.87 10.92
CA MET A 24 -2.15 2.52 9.61
C MET A 24 -2.87 1.68 8.54
N MET A 25 -2.58 0.39 8.48
CA MET A 25 -3.14 -0.47 7.43
C MET A 25 -4.61 -0.83 7.66
N MET A 26 -5.00 -1.14 8.90
CA MET A 26 -6.37 -1.57 9.23
C MET A 26 -7.32 -0.39 9.40
N ALA A 27 -7.01 0.51 10.34
CA ALA A 27 -7.85 1.63 10.71
C ALA A 27 -7.63 2.89 9.87
N SER A 28 -6.67 2.88 8.93
CA SER A 28 -6.20 4.10 8.26
C SER A 28 -5.81 5.19 9.25
N GLY A 29 -5.19 4.82 10.40
CA GLY A 29 -4.93 5.71 11.51
C GLY A 29 -3.93 6.81 11.20
N ASN A 30 -4.40 8.05 11.05
CA ASN A 30 -3.55 9.22 10.84
C ASN A 30 -2.66 9.51 12.05
N ASP A 31 -3.19 9.25 13.25
CA ASP A 31 -2.42 9.32 14.51
C ASP A 31 -1.28 8.29 14.54
N ALA A 32 -1.53 7.07 14.06
CA ALA A 32 -0.52 6.03 13.95
C ALA A 32 0.58 6.39 12.94
N ALA A 33 0.20 6.95 11.78
CA ALA A 33 1.15 7.41 10.76
C ALA A 33 2.04 8.53 11.28
N ASN A 34 1.45 9.52 11.94
CA ASN A 34 2.19 10.63 12.55
C ASN A 34 3.11 10.14 13.69
N ALA A 35 2.64 9.24 14.55
CA ALA A 35 3.45 8.67 15.61
C ALA A 35 4.65 7.88 15.07
N ALA A 36 4.45 7.10 14.00
CA ALA A 36 5.52 6.38 13.31
C ALA A 36 6.54 7.37 12.70
N ALA A 37 6.06 8.42 12.03
CA ALA A 37 6.91 9.45 11.42
C ALA A 37 7.79 10.14 12.46
N TYR A 38 7.24 10.54 13.60
CA TYR A 38 8.00 11.11 14.70
C TYR A 38 9.02 10.12 15.26
N THR A 39 8.63 8.86 15.46
CA THR A 39 9.51 7.84 16.02
C THR A 39 10.71 7.56 15.10
N ILE A 40 10.48 7.50 13.78
CA ILE A 40 11.50 7.12 12.80
C ILE A 40 12.39 8.29 12.40
N SER A 41 11.83 9.51 12.30
CA SER A 41 12.53 10.66 11.71
C SER A 41 12.57 11.91 12.59
N GLY A 42 11.91 11.88 13.75
CA GLY A 42 11.86 13.00 14.67
C GLY A 42 10.88 14.11 14.28
N SER A 43 10.37 14.13 13.04
CA SER A 43 9.29 15.03 12.63
C SER A 43 8.58 14.51 11.36
N PRO A 44 7.32 14.94 11.12
CA PRO A 44 6.58 14.61 9.90
C PRO A 44 7.30 15.08 8.63
N GLU A 45 7.90 16.26 8.63
CA GLU A 45 8.59 16.86 7.49
C GLU A 45 9.82 16.02 7.10
N LYS A 46 10.62 15.60 8.08
CA LYS A 46 11.77 14.72 7.83
C LYS A 46 11.34 13.36 7.33
N PHE A 47 10.21 12.86 7.82
CA PHE A 47 9.65 11.60 7.33
C PHE A 47 9.17 11.74 5.89
N SER A 48 8.51 12.84 5.54
CA SER A 48 8.09 13.15 4.15
C SER A 48 9.28 13.23 3.20
N GLN A 49 10.40 13.81 3.62
CA GLN A 49 11.65 13.78 2.84
C GLN A 49 12.10 12.35 2.54
N ARG A 50 12.09 11.46 3.56
CA ARG A 50 12.43 10.04 3.37
C ARG A 50 11.45 9.29 2.47
N MET A 51 10.15 9.62 2.55
CA MET A 51 9.15 9.05 1.62
C MET A 51 9.46 9.47 0.19
N ASN A 52 9.80 10.74 -0.05
CA ASN A 52 10.14 11.25 -1.39
C ASN A 52 11.47 10.69 -1.92
N GLU A 53 12.47 10.52 -1.06
CA GLU A 53 13.71 9.82 -1.40
C GLU A 53 13.44 8.39 -1.84
N LYS A 54 12.59 7.66 -1.11
CA LYS A 54 12.18 6.31 -1.46
C LYS A 54 11.38 6.29 -2.77
N ALA A 55 10.43 7.20 -2.95
CA ALA A 55 9.66 7.34 -4.17
C ALA A 55 10.57 7.51 -5.40
N LYS A 56 11.56 8.39 -5.30
CA LYS A 56 12.58 8.58 -6.35
C LYS A 56 13.40 7.32 -6.61
N GLN A 57 13.82 6.60 -5.55
CA GLN A 57 14.60 5.36 -5.68
C GLN A 57 13.87 4.26 -6.44
N ILE A 58 12.54 4.17 -6.29
CA ILE A 58 11.71 3.17 -6.96
C ILE A 58 11.09 3.66 -8.27
N GLY A 59 11.48 4.85 -8.74
CA GLY A 59 11.09 5.36 -10.06
C GLY A 59 9.73 6.06 -10.11
N MET A 60 9.19 6.53 -8.98
CA MET A 60 7.96 7.33 -8.93
C MET A 60 8.25 8.77 -9.37
N THR A 61 7.98 9.07 -10.63
CA THR A 61 8.35 10.37 -11.25
C THR A 61 7.27 11.45 -11.14
N ASN A 62 6.04 11.06 -10.80
CA ASN A 62 4.89 11.95 -10.68
C ASN A 62 4.29 11.88 -9.27
N THR A 63 5.16 11.92 -8.25
CA THR A 63 4.76 11.79 -6.84
C THR A 63 5.51 12.77 -5.98
N ASN A 64 4.79 13.40 -5.06
CA ASN A 64 5.36 14.17 -3.97
C ASN A 64 4.55 13.94 -2.68
N PHE A 65 5.20 13.46 -1.65
CA PHE A 65 4.61 13.23 -0.34
C PHE A 65 4.91 14.41 0.59
N VAL A 66 3.87 14.99 1.19
CA VAL A 66 3.98 16.10 2.16
C VAL A 66 3.60 15.64 3.55
N THR A 67 2.55 14.83 3.67
CA THR A 67 2.03 14.35 4.96
C THR A 67 2.24 12.84 5.12
N PRO A 68 2.66 12.35 6.30
CA PRO A 68 2.79 10.92 6.56
C PRO A 68 1.46 10.16 6.51
N SER A 69 0.36 10.84 6.80
CA SER A 69 -0.99 10.27 6.87
C SER A 69 -1.72 10.23 5.53
N GLY A 70 -1.28 11.03 4.54
CA GLY A 70 -2.00 11.21 3.29
C GLY A 70 -3.16 12.21 3.37
N LEU A 71 -3.25 13.02 4.44
CA LEU A 71 -4.14 14.17 4.48
C LEU A 71 -3.73 15.20 3.44
N ASP A 72 -4.73 15.93 2.93
CA ASP A 72 -4.57 16.84 1.81
C ASP A 72 -3.55 17.96 2.07
N ASP A 73 -2.77 18.24 1.04
CA ASP A 73 -1.91 19.40 0.88
C ASP A 73 -1.80 19.65 -0.63
N ASP A 74 -1.73 20.90 -1.07
CA ASP A 74 -1.69 21.27 -2.49
C ASP A 74 -0.51 20.63 -3.25
N ASN A 75 0.56 20.31 -2.52
CA ASN A 75 1.74 19.65 -3.07
C ASN A 75 1.79 18.14 -2.80
N HIS A 76 0.74 17.55 -2.19
CA HIS A 76 0.66 16.11 -1.94
C HIS A 76 -0.07 15.41 -3.08
N TYR A 77 0.68 14.77 -3.97
CA TYR A 77 0.09 14.12 -5.15
C TYR A 77 0.84 12.85 -5.55
N SER A 78 0.17 12.02 -6.32
CA SER A 78 0.73 10.84 -6.98
C SER A 78 -0.03 10.54 -8.28
N SER A 79 0.42 9.51 -9.00
CA SER A 79 -0.25 8.96 -10.17
C SER A 79 -0.61 7.49 -9.96
N ALA A 80 -1.56 6.97 -10.73
CA ALA A 80 -1.92 5.55 -10.68
C ALA A 80 -0.71 4.65 -11.00
N LYS A 81 0.13 5.04 -11.96
CA LYS A 81 1.38 4.33 -12.29
C LYS A 81 2.33 4.29 -11.10
N ASP A 82 2.57 5.42 -10.46
CA ASP A 82 3.52 5.51 -9.35
C ASP A 82 3.01 4.72 -8.13
N MET A 83 1.71 4.78 -7.86
CA MET A 83 1.11 3.98 -6.78
C MET A 83 1.17 2.47 -7.07
N ALA A 84 1.11 2.07 -8.35
CA ALA A 84 1.32 0.67 -8.74
C ALA A 84 2.78 0.25 -8.52
N LEU A 85 3.76 1.09 -8.86
CA LEU A 85 5.18 0.88 -8.56
C LEU A 85 5.40 0.74 -7.04
N LEU A 86 4.83 1.66 -6.25
CA LEU A 86 4.92 1.61 -4.80
C LEU A 86 4.36 0.29 -4.23
N MET A 87 3.18 -0.12 -4.70
CA MET A 87 2.57 -1.36 -4.24
C MET A 87 3.40 -2.59 -4.64
N SER A 88 3.91 -2.64 -5.86
CA SER A 88 4.77 -3.72 -6.33
C SER A 88 6.03 -3.83 -5.48
N TYR A 89 6.70 -2.71 -5.22
CA TYR A 89 7.86 -2.65 -4.33
C TYR A 89 7.53 -3.09 -2.89
N ALA A 90 6.41 -2.61 -2.35
CA ALA A 90 6.02 -2.92 -0.98
C ALA A 90 5.68 -4.41 -0.79
N LEU A 91 5.14 -5.07 -1.80
CA LEU A 91 4.82 -6.51 -1.78
C LEU A 91 6.06 -7.42 -1.72
N GLU A 92 7.26 -6.91 -2.03
CA GLU A 92 8.52 -7.64 -1.83
C GLU A 92 8.87 -7.79 -0.35
N ASN A 93 8.24 -7.02 0.53
CA ASN A 93 8.37 -7.14 1.97
C ASN A 93 7.27 -8.05 2.53
N ASP A 94 7.66 -9.21 3.06
CA ASP A 94 6.73 -10.22 3.59
C ASP A 94 5.86 -9.68 4.74
N ASP A 95 6.40 -8.82 5.60
CA ASP A 95 5.64 -8.24 6.71
C ASP A 95 4.51 -7.34 6.19
N PHE A 96 4.79 -6.53 5.16
CA PHE A 96 3.79 -5.71 4.50
C PHE A 96 2.75 -6.59 3.78
N ALA A 97 3.19 -7.55 2.98
CA ALA A 97 2.31 -8.45 2.25
C ALA A 97 1.36 -9.21 3.21
N ASN A 98 1.93 -9.78 4.28
CA ASN A 98 1.17 -10.49 5.30
C ASN A 98 0.20 -9.59 6.07
N LEU A 99 0.60 -8.34 6.36
CA LEU A 99 -0.26 -7.41 7.10
C LEU A 99 -1.44 -6.95 6.23
N THR A 100 -1.18 -6.57 4.99
CA THR A 100 -2.23 -6.03 4.09
C THR A 100 -3.26 -7.08 3.68
N ALA A 101 -2.92 -8.37 3.74
CA ALA A 101 -3.81 -9.50 3.47
C ALA A 101 -4.79 -9.81 4.63
N LYS A 102 -4.55 -9.29 5.82
CA LYS A 102 -5.41 -9.58 6.99
C LYS A 102 -6.72 -8.81 6.92
N LYS A 103 -7.83 -9.48 7.25
CA LYS A 103 -9.16 -8.85 7.37
C LYS A 103 -9.32 -8.05 8.66
N SER A 104 -8.58 -8.42 9.71
CA SER A 104 -8.54 -7.69 10.97
C SER A 104 -7.26 -8.02 11.75
N VAL A 105 -6.89 -7.13 12.67
CA VAL A 105 -5.77 -7.33 13.60
C VAL A 105 -6.19 -6.83 14.97
N THR A 106 -5.83 -7.58 16.02
CA THR A 106 -5.94 -7.11 17.40
C THR A 106 -4.58 -6.60 17.85
N VAL A 107 -4.52 -5.33 18.24
CA VAL A 107 -3.34 -4.71 18.83
C VAL A 107 -3.42 -4.77 20.33
N GLU A 108 -2.36 -5.26 20.95
CA GLU A 108 -2.18 -5.29 22.40
C GLU A 108 -1.18 -4.21 22.81
N PHE A 109 -1.64 -3.24 23.59
CA PHE A 109 -0.81 -2.13 24.01
C PHE A 109 0.23 -2.59 25.05
N LEU A 110 1.43 -2.04 24.98
CA LEU A 110 2.46 -2.26 25.98
C LEU A 110 2.10 -1.55 27.30
N GLU A 111 1.52 -0.34 27.16
CA GLU A 111 0.96 0.43 28.25
C GLU A 111 -0.28 1.20 27.77
N PRO A 112 -1.42 1.11 28.48
CA PRO A 112 -1.68 0.19 29.58
C PRO A 112 -1.86 -1.26 29.05
N LYS A 113 -1.29 -2.23 29.76
CA LYS A 113 -1.36 -3.67 29.38
C LYS A 113 -2.79 -4.24 29.28
N SER A 114 -3.75 -3.55 29.88
CA SER A 114 -5.18 -3.93 29.81
C SER A 114 -5.84 -3.52 28.49
N LYS A 115 -5.20 -2.64 27.69
CA LYS A 115 -5.80 -2.14 26.45
C LYS A 115 -5.50 -3.09 25.30
N LYS A 116 -6.57 -3.67 24.73
CA LYS A 116 -6.56 -4.43 23.50
C LYS A 116 -7.63 -3.86 22.57
N THR A 117 -7.29 -3.65 21.32
CA THR A 117 -8.21 -3.07 20.33
C THR A 117 -8.14 -3.84 19.03
N ALA A 118 -9.29 -4.28 18.53
CA ALA A 118 -9.41 -4.92 17.22
C ALA A 118 -9.70 -3.84 16.16
N TYR A 119 -8.96 -3.92 15.05
CA TYR A 119 -9.13 -3.05 13.88
C TYR A 119 -9.44 -3.91 12.67
N ALA A 120 -10.49 -3.53 11.92
CA ALA A 120 -10.87 -4.18 10.67
C ALA A 120 -10.22 -3.51 9.47
N ASN A 121 -9.84 -4.30 8.48
CA ASN A 121 -9.32 -3.79 7.22
C ASN A 121 -10.46 -3.21 6.38
N HIS A 122 -10.27 -2.00 5.88
CA HIS A 122 -11.26 -1.33 5.03
C HIS A 122 -11.28 -1.87 3.59
N ASN A 123 -10.30 -2.69 3.20
CA ASN A 123 -10.25 -3.29 1.87
C ASN A 123 -11.28 -4.43 1.73
N ARG A 124 -12.44 -4.11 1.16
CA ARG A 124 -13.52 -5.07 0.94
C ARG A 124 -13.18 -6.15 -0.11
N LEU A 125 -12.21 -5.91 -1.00
CA LEU A 125 -11.80 -6.90 -1.99
C LEU A 125 -11.29 -8.19 -1.35
N LEU A 126 -10.74 -8.14 -0.14
CA LEU A 126 -10.35 -9.33 0.63
C LEU A 126 -11.52 -10.30 0.89
N SER A 127 -12.76 -9.84 0.75
CA SER A 127 -13.96 -10.66 0.89
C SER A 127 -14.76 -10.78 -0.40
N LEU A 128 -14.62 -9.86 -1.33
CA LEU A 128 -15.38 -9.79 -2.58
C LEU A 128 -14.67 -10.56 -3.72
N TYR A 129 -13.34 -10.64 -3.68
CA TYR A 129 -12.55 -11.22 -4.76
C TYR A 129 -11.59 -12.31 -4.23
N PRO A 130 -11.77 -13.59 -4.63
CA PRO A 130 -11.05 -14.71 -4.01
C PRO A 130 -9.54 -14.70 -4.24
N TYR A 131 -9.09 -13.99 -5.27
CA TYR A 131 -7.66 -13.87 -5.60
C TYR A 131 -7.00 -12.63 -4.98
N CYS A 132 -7.74 -11.76 -4.30
CA CYS A 132 -7.18 -10.57 -3.68
C CYS A 132 -6.19 -10.93 -2.57
N THR A 133 -4.98 -10.40 -2.65
CA THR A 133 -3.90 -10.66 -1.69
C THR A 133 -3.63 -9.48 -0.76
N GLY A 134 -4.25 -8.33 -0.98
CA GLY A 134 -4.10 -7.18 -0.11
C GLY A 134 -4.41 -5.86 -0.79
N GLY A 135 -4.09 -4.77 -0.11
CA GLY A 135 -4.26 -3.42 -0.64
C GLY A 135 -4.56 -2.38 0.42
N LYS A 136 -4.78 -1.15 -0.04
CA LYS A 136 -5.11 0.00 0.82
C LYS A 136 -6.12 0.91 0.15
N THR A 137 -7.15 1.26 0.89
CA THR A 137 -8.13 2.29 0.52
C THR A 137 -7.63 3.67 0.93
N GLY A 138 -8.04 4.70 0.20
CA GLY A 138 -7.85 6.09 0.57
C GLY A 138 -9.09 6.91 0.25
N TYR A 139 -9.35 7.92 1.06
CA TYR A 139 -10.40 8.89 0.82
C TYR A 139 -10.10 10.22 1.50
N THR A 140 -10.18 11.28 0.74
CA THR A 140 -10.37 12.64 1.23
C THR A 140 -11.43 13.31 0.36
N THR A 141 -11.96 14.45 0.79
CA THR A 141 -12.94 15.18 -0.03
C THR A 141 -12.33 15.67 -1.34
N ALA A 142 -11.07 16.05 -1.35
CA ALA A 142 -10.36 16.50 -2.54
C ALA A 142 -9.98 15.34 -3.47
N ALA A 143 -9.42 14.24 -2.92
CA ALA A 143 -8.95 13.11 -3.72
C ALA A 143 -10.08 12.19 -4.21
N GLY A 144 -11.24 12.18 -3.56
CA GLY A 144 -12.26 11.16 -3.80
C GLY A 144 -11.84 9.77 -3.32
N ARG A 145 -12.51 8.72 -3.80
CA ARG A 145 -12.18 7.34 -3.43
C ARG A 145 -10.98 6.86 -4.24
N CYS A 146 -9.99 6.34 -3.55
CA CYS A 146 -8.78 5.77 -4.15
C CYS A 146 -8.57 4.36 -3.61
N LEU A 147 -8.14 3.46 -4.48
CA LEU A 147 -7.84 2.08 -4.13
C LEU A 147 -6.57 1.62 -4.82
N VAL A 148 -5.68 1.04 -4.04
CA VAL A 148 -4.55 0.25 -4.54
C VAL A 148 -4.75 -1.16 -4.03
N SER A 149 -4.74 -2.17 -4.88
CA SER A 149 -4.86 -3.56 -4.45
C SER A 149 -3.94 -4.49 -5.24
N SER A 150 -3.76 -5.69 -4.72
CA SER A 150 -3.06 -6.78 -5.39
C SER A 150 -3.92 -8.04 -5.43
N ALA A 151 -3.71 -8.84 -6.46
CA ALA A 151 -4.33 -10.15 -6.62
C ALA A 151 -3.32 -11.14 -7.19
N LYS A 152 -3.46 -12.42 -6.82
CA LYS A 152 -2.60 -13.49 -7.32
C LYS A 152 -3.43 -14.68 -7.77
N LYS A 153 -3.17 -15.13 -9.01
CA LYS A 153 -3.81 -16.30 -9.61
C LYS A 153 -2.80 -17.00 -10.52
N ASP A 154 -2.75 -18.33 -10.46
CA ASP A 154 -1.94 -19.19 -11.34
C ASP A 154 -0.48 -18.73 -11.49
N GLY A 155 0.15 -18.32 -10.37
CA GLY A 155 1.54 -17.85 -10.34
C GLY A 155 1.74 -16.38 -10.73
N VAL A 156 0.74 -15.72 -11.30
CA VAL A 156 0.79 -14.30 -11.67
C VAL A 156 0.30 -13.42 -10.53
N THR A 157 1.09 -12.41 -10.16
CA THR A 157 0.68 -11.35 -9.24
C THR A 157 0.44 -10.07 -10.02
N LEU A 158 -0.71 -9.46 -9.82
CA LEU A 158 -1.13 -8.21 -10.45
C LEU A 158 -1.40 -7.14 -9.39
N VAL A 159 -1.14 -5.89 -9.75
CA VAL A 159 -1.50 -4.71 -8.98
C VAL A 159 -2.49 -3.88 -9.79
N CYS A 160 -3.52 -3.39 -9.12
CA CYS A 160 -4.52 -2.50 -9.70
C CYS A 160 -4.62 -1.22 -8.87
N VAL A 161 -4.78 -0.09 -9.54
CA VAL A 161 -4.92 1.24 -8.92
C VAL A 161 -6.03 2.01 -9.59
N THR A 162 -6.98 2.49 -8.81
CA THR A 162 -7.98 3.48 -9.23
C THR A 162 -7.89 4.72 -8.34
N LEU A 163 -8.00 5.90 -8.95
CA LEU A 163 -7.97 7.20 -8.27
C LEU A 163 -9.26 7.95 -8.60
N ASN A 164 -9.90 8.52 -7.58
CA ASN A 164 -11.19 9.20 -7.68
C ASN A 164 -12.28 8.36 -8.39
N ASP A 165 -12.38 7.11 -8.01
CA ASP A 165 -13.29 6.15 -8.62
C ASP A 165 -14.36 5.69 -7.64
N ARG A 166 -15.64 5.98 -7.95
CA ARG A 166 -16.79 5.62 -7.10
C ARG A 166 -17.19 4.15 -7.22
N ASN A 167 -16.70 3.44 -8.25
CA ASN A 167 -16.98 2.04 -8.53
C ASN A 167 -15.76 1.12 -8.29
N ASP A 168 -14.78 1.61 -7.56
CA ASP A 168 -13.45 1.03 -7.34
C ASP A 168 -13.45 -0.51 -7.13
N TRP A 169 -14.38 -1.06 -6.34
CA TRP A 169 -14.43 -2.51 -6.10
C TRP A 169 -14.73 -3.32 -7.36
N ASN A 170 -15.75 -2.92 -8.13
CA ASN A 170 -16.13 -3.63 -9.35
C ASN A 170 -15.11 -3.43 -10.46
N ASP A 171 -14.54 -2.23 -10.55
CA ASP A 171 -13.54 -1.91 -11.57
C ASP A 171 -12.26 -2.71 -11.33
N HIS A 172 -11.80 -2.83 -10.08
CA HIS A 172 -10.67 -3.70 -9.74
C HIS A 172 -10.94 -5.17 -10.08
N ILE A 173 -12.13 -5.71 -9.73
CA ILE A 173 -12.51 -7.09 -10.07
C ILE A 173 -12.48 -7.29 -11.58
N SER A 174 -13.12 -6.39 -12.34
CA SER A 174 -13.20 -6.48 -13.80
C SER A 174 -11.82 -6.40 -14.46
N LEU A 175 -10.95 -5.52 -13.97
CA LEU A 175 -9.58 -5.37 -14.47
C LEU A 175 -8.73 -6.61 -14.17
N TYR A 176 -8.86 -7.21 -12.98
CA TYR A 176 -8.19 -8.46 -12.63
C TYR A 176 -8.67 -9.62 -13.50
N ASP A 177 -9.98 -9.80 -13.64
CA ASP A 177 -10.55 -10.89 -14.47
C ASP A 177 -10.06 -10.76 -15.92
N TYR A 178 -10.12 -9.53 -16.48
CA TYR A 178 -9.59 -9.26 -17.82
C TYR A 178 -8.09 -9.58 -17.93
N ALA A 179 -7.28 -9.20 -16.95
CA ALA A 179 -5.84 -9.41 -17.02
C ALA A 179 -5.48 -10.90 -16.82
N PHE A 180 -6.10 -11.59 -15.88
CA PHE A 180 -5.87 -13.03 -15.66
C PHE A 180 -6.37 -13.93 -16.80
N GLU A 181 -7.32 -13.44 -17.62
CA GLU A 181 -7.69 -14.13 -18.85
C GLU A 181 -6.59 -14.03 -19.91
N LYS A 182 -5.89 -12.89 -19.98
CA LYS A 182 -4.90 -12.60 -21.02
C LYS A 182 -3.47 -13.01 -20.66
N TYR A 183 -3.13 -12.97 -19.38
CA TYR A 183 -1.76 -13.20 -18.91
C TYR A 183 -1.69 -14.43 -18.02
N ARG A 184 -0.69 -15.27 -18.24
CA ARG A 184 -0.39 -16.44 -17.40
C ARG A 184 1.09 -16.51 -17.13
N GLY A 185 1.46 -17.03 -15.95
CA GLY A 185 2.84 -17.34 -15.64
C GLY A 185 3.35 -18.49 -16.50
N VAL A 186 4.56 -18.38 -16.99
CA VAL A 186 5.25 -19.45 -17.70
C VAL A 186 6.54 -19.75 -16.94
N ASP A 187 6.70 -20.98 -16.47
CA ASP A 187 7.97 -21.45 -15.91
C ASP A 187 8.94 -21.73 -17.06
N CYS A 188 9.90 -20.85 -17.25
CA CYS A 188 11.03 -21.10 -18.13
C CYS A 188 12.01 -22.02 -17.39
N LYS A 189 11.91 -23.34 -17.62
CA LYS A 189 12.77 -24.33 -16.97
C LYS A 189 14.11 -24.57 -17.70
N ASP A 190 14.36 -23.86 -18.78
CA ASP A 190 15.59 -24.02 -19.55
C ASP A 190 16.65 -23.06 -18.99
N ALA A 191 17.47 -23.58 -18.04
CA ALA A 191 18.53 -22.81 -17.40
C ALA A 191 19.65 -22.40 -18.40
N ASP A 192 19.70 -23.01 -19.57
CA ASP A 192 20.71 -22.76 -20.60
C ASP A 192 20.17 -21.88 -21.74
N PHE A 193 18.88 -21.51 -21.69
CA PHE A 193 18.29 -20.63 -22.70
C PHE A 193 18.49 -19.16 -22.33
N CYS A 194 19.35 -18.46 -23.07
CA CYS A 194 19.49 -17.02 -23.03
C CYS A 194 18.95 -16.45 -24.36
N ALA A 195 18.04 -15.53 -24.27
CA ALA A 195 17.56 -14.76 -25.42
C ALA A 195 17.50 -13.27 -25.08
N ASP A 196 18.04 -12.44 -25.98
CA ASP A 196 17.86 -11.00 -25.86
C ASP A 196 16.41 -10.63 -26.20
N ILE A 197 15.69 -10.13 -25.20
CA ILE A 197 14.31 -9.71 -25.36
C ILE A 197 14.29 -8.19 -25.46
N PRO A 198 13.74 -7.61 -26.55
CA PRO A 198 13.56 -6.17 -26.65
C PRO A 198 12.73 -5.65 -25.48
N CYS A 199 13.25 -4.69 -24.75
CA CYS A 199 12.57 -4.11 -23.60
C CYS A 199 11.99 -2.75 -23.99
N VAL A 200 10.66 -2.65 -24.06
CA VAL A 200 9.99 -1.38 -24.34
C VAL A 200 9.66 -0.70 -23.02
N GLY A 201 10.30 0.45 -22.77
CA GLY A 201 10.09 1.25 -21.54
C GLY A 201 10.93 0.85 -20.34
N GLY A 202 11.97 0.04 -20.53
CA GLY A 202 12.99 -0.27 -19.51
C GLY A 202 14.23 0.62 -19.65
N ASP A 203 15.12 0.54 -18.65
CA ASP A 203 16.42 1.27 -18.63
C ASP A 203 17.46 0.70 -19.62
N LYS A 204 17.15 -0.43 -20.25
CA LYS A 204 17.98 -1.11 -21.25
C LYS A 204 17.14 -1.46 -22.46
N ASP A 205 17.77 -1.48 -23.63
CA ASP A 205 17.11 -1.81 -24.90
C ASP A 205 16.72 -3.30 -24.99
N SER A 206 17.35 -4.15 -24.17
CA SER A 206 17.04 -5.58 -24.04
C SER A 206 17.41 -6.12 -22.66
N VAL A 207 16.81 -7.25 -22.29
CA VAL A 207 17.21 -8.05 -21.11
C VAL A 207 17.53 -9.47 -21.58
N THR A 208 18.59 -10.03 -21.00
CA THR A 208 19.06 -11.40 -21.28
C THR A 208 18.56 -12.34 -20.20
#